data_a707be494dfc0241db6eb393282b9d57
#
_entry.id   a707be494dfc0241db6eb393282b9d57
#
_cell.length_a   1.000
_cell.length_b   1.000
_cell.length_c   1.000
_cell.angle_alpha   90.00
_cell.angle_beta   90.00
_cell.angle_gamma   90.00
#
_symmetry.space_group_name_H-M   'P 1'
#
loop_
_entity.id
_entity.type
_entity.pdbx_description
1 polymer ?
#
loop_
_entity_poly.entity_id
_entity_poly.type
_entity_poly.pdbx_seq_one_letter_code
_entity_poly.pdbx_strand_id
1 'polypeptide(L)'
;MPLFIALGDEVRLGIVEALSIASFPNQKGMNVNEITKKTHLSRPAVSHHLKILKDAGMVDSRQEGTANYYYLTIEQSTRQLMDFGRMLQHILLYQAGIPQSQIHTPAADKPNPPQQADRPSNLQQVY
;
A
#
# COMPACT_ATOMS: atom_id res chain seq x y z
N MET A 1 -8.57 7.60 -12.47
CA MET A 1 -7.92 6.72 -11.48
C MET A 1 -7.33 7.55 -10.34
N PRO A 2 -7.97 7.56 -9.18
CA PRO A 2 -7.52 8.41 -8.07
C PRO A 2 -6.08 8.09 -7.60
N LEU A 3 -5.69 6.83 -7.67
CA LEU A 3 -4.36 6.39 -7.24
C LEU A 3 -3.24 7.06 -8.04
N PHE A 4 -3.34 7.10 -9.36
CA PHE A 4 -2.29 7.67 -10.19
C PHE A 4 -2.23 9.19 -10.05
N ILE A 5 -3.37 9.84 -9.85
CA ILE A 5 -3.42 11.27 -9.54
C ILE A 5 -2.71 11.53 -8.21
N ALA A 6 -2.99 10.72 -7.20
CA ALA A 6 -2.35 10.88 -5.88
C ALA A 6 -0.84 10.68 -5.95
N LEU A 7 -0.36 9.72 -6.73
CA LEU A 7 1.06 9.42 -6.87
C LEU A 7 1.79 10.38 -7.82
N GLY A 8 1.09 11.18 -8.62
CA GLY A 8 1.68 12.10 -9.56
C GLY A 8 2.24 13.40 -8.96
N ASP A 9 2.51 13.43 -7.67
CA ASP A 9 2.97 14.62 -6.96
C ASP A 9 4.05 14.23 -5.95
N GLU A 10 5.24 14.83 -6.10
CA GLU A 10 6.38 14.55 -5.24
C GLU A 10 6.12 14.86 -3.77
N VAL A 11 5.34 15.90 -3.51
CA VAL A 11 4.99 16.28 -2.14
C VAL A 11 4.16 15.19 -1.49
N ARG A 12 3.17 14.65 -2.22
CA ARG A 12 2.36 13.55 -1.71
C ARG A 12 3.17 12.28 -1.50
N LEU A 13 4.10 11.98 -2.39
CA LEU A 13 5.03 10.87 -2.19
C LEU A 13 5.89 11.06 -0.94
N GLY A 14 6.31 12.28 -0.66
CA GLY A 14 7.04 12.61 0.57
C GLY A 14 6.20 12.40 1.82
N ILE A 15 4.92 12.72 1.77
CA ILE A 15 3.99 12.44 2.87
C ILE A 15 3.82 10.94 3.09
N VAL A 16 3.66 10.18 2.01
CA VAL A 16 3.57 8.72 2.09
C VAL A 16 4.81 8.13 2.74
N GLU A 17 5.99 8.60 2.35
CA GLU A 17 7.25 8.17 2.93
C GLU A 17 7.33 8.48 4.43
N ALA A 18 6.96 9.69 4.82
CA ALA A 18 6.93 10.09 6.23
C ALA A 18 5.97 9.22 7.03
N LEU A 19 4.78 8.93 6.49
CA LEU A 19 3.79 8.08 7.14
C LEU A 19 4.24 6.62 7.19
N SER A 20 5.05 6.16 6.24
CA SER A 20 5.56 4.78 6.27
C SER A 20 6.40 4.53 7.50
N ILE A 21 7.22 5.50 7.88
CA ILE A 21 8.06 5.39 9.08
C ILE A 21 7.19 5.45 10.35
N ALA A 22 6.19 6.34 10.36
CA ALA A 22 5.34 6.55 11.53
C ALA A 22 4.25 5.47 11.71
N SER A 23 3.91 4.74 10.65
CA SER A 23 2.86 3.73 10.69
C SER A 23 3.33 2.39 11.23
N PHE A 24 4.63 2.12 11.19
CA PHE A 24 5.21 0.85 11.62
C PHE A 24 6.23 1.07 12.73
N PRO A 25 6.35 0.15 13.70
CA PRO A 25 5.54 -1.07 13.86
C PRO A 25 4.19 -0.87 14.55
N ASN A 26 3.93 0.28 15.14
CA ASN A 26 2.80 0.49 16.06
C ASN A 26 1.56 1.08 15.40
N GLN A 27 1.58 1.30 14.10
CA GLN A 27 0.48 1.93 13.33
C GLN A 27 -0.04 3.23 13.94
N LYS A 28 0.83 3.94 14.65
CA LYS A 28 0.44 5.17 15.33
C LYS A 28 0.03 6.26 14.34
N GLY A 29 0.78 6.40 13.25
CA GLY A 29 0.55 7.45 12.28
C GLY A 29 1.02 8.82 12.76
N MET A 30 0.60 9.86 12.04
CA MET A 30 0.96 11.24 12.32
C MET A 30 -0.28 12.13 12.25
N ASN A 31 -0.37 13.11 13.16
CA ASN A 31 -1.36 14.17 13.05
C ASN A 31 -0.87 15.26 12.07
N VAL A 32 -1.76 16.19 11.71
CA VAL A 32 -1.45 17.24 10.75
C VAL A 32 -0.28 18.10 11.20
N ASN A 33 -0.20 18.42 12.49
CA ASN A 33 0.91 19.23 13.03
C ASN A 33 2.26 18.55 12.84
N GLU A 34 2.33 17.27 13.11
CA GLU A 34 3.55 16.48 12.91
C GLU A 34 3.96 16.42 11.43
N ILE A 35 2.98 16.28 10.54
CA ILE A 35 3.23 16.27 9.10
C ILE A 35 3.71 17.64 8.62
N THR A 36 3.12 18.72 9.09
CA THR A 36 3.57 20.08 8.74
C THR A 36 5.01 20.33 9.16
N LYS A 37 5.38 19.89 10.35
CA LYS A 37 6.76 20.02 10.83
C LYS A 37 7.75 19.25 9.97
N LYS A 38 7.36 18.07 9.52
CA LYS A 38 8.24 17.19 8.74
C LYS A 38 8.35 17.62 7.29
N THR A 39 7.29 18.16 6.71
CA THR A 39 7.22 18.51 5.28
C THR A 39 7.47 20.00 5.03
N HIS A 40 7.46 20.83 6.06
CA HIS A 40 7.57 22.30 5.96
C HIS A 40 6.45 22.93 5.12
N LEU A 41 5.32 22.25 4.99
CA LEU A 41 4.13 22.74 4.30
C LEU A 41 3.20 23.45 5.26
N SER A 42 2.30 24.27 4.73
CA SER A 42 1.20 24.84 5.51
C SER A 42 0.17 23.76 5.88
N ARG A 43 -0.58 24.01 6.94
CA ARG A 43 -1.66 23.10 7.35
C ARG A 43 -2.71 22.90 6.25
N PRO A 44 -3.19 23.97 5.55
CA PRO A 44 -4.12 23.78 4.44
C PRO A 44 -3.55 22.93 3.31
N ALA A 45 -2.28 23.08 2.98
CA ALA A 45 -1.61 22.28 1.97
C ALA A 45 -1.55 20.80 2.37
N VAL A 46 -1.15 20.51 3.60
CA VAL A 46 -1.12 19.14 4.14
C VAL A 46 -2.52 18.53 4.12
N SER A 47 -3.52 19.26 4.59
CA SER A 47 -4.91 18.78 4.59
C SER A 47 -5.40 18.46 3.19
N HIS A 48 -5.06 19.29 2.20
CA HIS A 48 -5.40 19.07 0.80
C HIS A 48 -4.76 17.78 0.25
N HIS A 49 -3.47 17.61 0.49
CA HIS A 49 -2.76 16.40 0.05
C HIS A 49 -3.26 15.14 0.73
N LEU A 50 -3.56 15.22 2.03
CA LEU A 50 -4.10 14.07 2.78
C LEU A 50 -5.50 13.68 2.27
N LYS A 51 -6.32 14.64 1.87
CA LYS A 51 -7.62 14.35 1.27
C LYS A 51 -7.48 13.56 -0.02
N ILE A 52 -6.56 13.99 -0.89
CA ILE A 52 -6.29 13.30 -2.16
C ILE A 52 -5.80 11.87 -1.90
N LEU A 53 -4.88 11.70 -0.96
CA LEU A 53 -4.37 10.39 -0.57
C LEU A 53 -5.46 9.50 0.04
N LYS A 54 -6.34 10.07 0.85
CA LYS A 54 -7.45 9.35 1.46
C LYS A 54 -8.46 8.89 0.40
N ASP A 55 -8.81 9.78 -0.53
CA ASP A 55 -9.73 9.46 -1.63
C ASP A 55 -9.15 8.38 -2.54
N ALA A 56 -7.83 8.29 -2.64
CA ALA A 56 -7.13 7.24 -3.38
C ALA A 56 -6.98 5.93 -2.61
N GLY A 57 -7.39 5.88 -1.35
CA GLY A 57 -7.28 4.69 -0.51
C GLY A 57 -5.87 4.41 0.01
N MET A 58 -4.96 5.39 -0.06
CA MET A 58 -3.57 5.22 0.39
C MET A 58 -3.38 5.55 1.87
N VAL A 59 -4.23 6.39 2.43
CA VAL A 59 -4.22 6.74 3.85
C VAL A 59 -5.62 6.66 4.41
N ASP A 60 -5.70 6.44 5.70
CA ASP A 60 -6.90 6.62 6.48
C ASP A 60 -6.56 7.38 7.76
N SER A 61 -7.57 7.73 8.52
CA SER A 61 -7.38 8.47 9.76
C SER A 61 -8.24 7.88 10.87
N ARG A 62 -7.73 8.03 12.09
CA ARG A 62 -8.51 7.78 13.30
C ARG A 62 -8.47 9.02 14.17
N GLN A 63 -9.57 9.27 14.85
CA GLN A 63 -9.66 10.37 15.79
C GLN A 63 -9.24 9.91 17.19
N GLU A 64 -8.30 10.63 17.77
CA GLU A 64 -7.92 10.47 19.17
C GLU A 64 -8.00 11.84 19.85
N GLY A 65 -8.96 11.99 20.77
CA GLY A 65 -9.24 13.29 21.37
C GLY A 65 -9.69 14.29 20.32
N THR A 66 -8.99 15.42 20.21
CA THR A 66 -9.26 16.47 19.24
C THR A 66 -8.41 16.35 17.96
N ALA A 67 -7.52 15.38 17.89
CA ALA A 67 -6.59 15.21 16.78
C ALA A 67 -6.97 14.00 15.91
N ASN A 68 -6.73 14.14 14.60
CA ASN A 68 -6.81 13.06 13.65
C ASN A 68 -5.40 12.56 13.31
N TYR A 69 -5.18 11.26 13.51
CA TYR A 69 -3.93 10.60 13.16
C TYR A 69 -4.08 9.86 11.84
N TYR A 70 -3.20 10.18 10.91
CA TYR A 70 -3.19 9.59 9.57
C TYR A 70 -2.18 8.46 9.52
N TYR A 71 -2.55 7.36 8.87
CA TYR A 71 -1.73 6.17 8.72
C TYR A 71 -1.92 5.55 7.33
N LEU A 72 -0.96 4.76 6.88
CA LEU A 72 -1.01 4.16 5.55
C LEU A 72 -1.95 2.96 5.51
N THR A 73 -2.71 2.89 4.41
CA THR A 73 -3.58 1.77 4.06
C THR A 73 -3.29 1.34 2.62
N ILE A 74 -2.04 0.98 2.36
CA ILE A 74 -1.52 0.82 0.99
C ILE A 74 -1.74 -0.57 0.38
N GLU A 75 -2.41 -1.46 1.05
CA GLU A 75 -2.57 -2.84 0.57
C GLU A 75 -3.24 -2.89 -0.80
N GLN A 76 -4.38 -2.26 -0.95
CA GLN A 76 -5.10 -2.22 -2.21
C GLN A 76 -4.36 -1.42 -3.28
N SER A 77 -3.76 -0.30 -2.90
CA SER A 77 -2.97 0.54 -3.80
C SER A 77 -1.77 -0.21 -4.36
N THR A 78 -1.11 -1.00 -3.53
CA THR A 78 0.01 -1.84 -3.95
C THR A 78 -0.43 -2.86 -4.98
N ARG A 79 -1.58 -3.52 -4.78
CA ARG A 79 -2.13 -4.46 -5.76
C ARG A 79 -2.41 -3.79 -7.10
N GLN A 80 -3.02 -2.61 -7.09
CA GLN A 80 -3.32 -1.86 -8.30
C GLN A 80 -2.03 -1.49 -9.07
N LEU A 81 -1.00 -1.08 -8.35
CA LEU A 81 0.29 -0.75 -8.96
C LEU A 81 0.97 -1.98 -9.54
N MET A 82 0.91 -3.11 -8.85
CA MET A 82 1.47 -4.36 -9.34
C MET A 82 0.72 -4.85 -10.58
N ASP A 83 -0.60 -4.75 -10.61
CA ASP A 83 -1.40 -5.11 -11.77
C ASP A 83 -1.06 -4.24 -12.98
N PHE A 84 -0.89 -2.95 -12.77
CA PHE A 84 -0.45 -2.04 -13.83
C PHE A 84 0.95 -2.40 -14.32
N GLY A 85 1.87 -2.69 -13.41
CA GLY A 85 3.22 -3.13 -13.76
C GLY A 85 3.22 -4.41 -14.57
N ARG A 86 2.39 -5.38 -14.22
CA ARG A 86 2.23 -6.61 -15.02
C ARG A 86 1.71 -6.34 -16.42
N MET A 87 0.73 -5.45 -16.54
CA MET A 87 0.22 -5.05 -17.85
C MET A 87 1.33 -4.46 -18.73
N LEU A 88 2.14 -3.56 -18.17
CA LEU A 88 3.29 -2.99 -18.89
C LEU A 88 4.31 -4.06 -19.24
N GLN A 89 4.57 -5.00 -18.36
CA GLN A 89 5.47 -6.12 -18.61
C GLN A 89 5.00 -6.97 -19.78
N HIS A 90 3.71 -7.28 -19.85
CA HIS A 90 3.13 -8.00 -20.99
C HIS A 90 3.34 -7.25 -22.31
N ILE A 91 3.14 -5.94 -22.31
CA ILE A 91 3.36 -5.10 -23.50
C ILE A 91 4.85 -5.16 -23.93
N LEU A 92 5.77 -5.01 -22.97
CA LEU A 92 7.21 -5.07 -23.25
C LEU A 92 7.61 -6.41 -23.84
N LEU A 93 7.14 -7.52 -23.28
CA LEU A 93 7.47 -8.86 -23.74
C LEU A 93 6.86 -9.14 -25.11
N TYR A 94 5.65 -8.68 -25.37
CA TYR A 94 5.03 -8.78 -26.68
C TYR A 94 5.83 -8.03 -27.74
N GLN A 95 6.28 -6.80 -27.44
CA GLN A 95 7.11 -6.01 -28.34
C GLN A 95 8.47 -6.67 -28.61
N ALA A 96 9.00 -7.42 -27.65
CA ALA A 96 10.24 -8.18 -27.81
C ALA A 96 10.07 -9.48 -28.57
N GLY A 97 8.83 -9.83 -29.00
CA GLY A 97 8.54 -11.07 -29.72
C GLY A 97 8.48 -12.30 -28.83
N ILE A 98 8.35 -12.13 -27.52
CA ILE A 98 8.25 -13.24 -26.57
C ILE A 98 6.78 -13.68 -26.49
N PRO A 99 6.46 -14.97 -26.75
CA PRO A 99 5.08 -15.45 -26.64
C PRO A 99 4.54 -15.33 -25.22
N GLN A 100 3.29 -14.93 -25.09
CA GLN A 100 2.63 -14.77 -23.77
C GLN A 100 2.63 -16.09 -22.97
N SER A 101 2.65 -17.24 -23.64
CA SER A 101 2.73 -18.54 -22.97
C SER A 101 4.04 -18.74 -22.18
N GLN A 102 5.07 -17.95 -22.46
CA GLN A 102 6.35 -17.98 -21.75
C GLN A 102 6.44 -16.94 -20.64
N ILE A 103 5.44 -16.09 -20.52
CA ILE A 103 5.40 -15.10 -19.46
C ILE A 103 4.99 -15.84 -18.18
N HIS A 104 5.95 -16.02 -17.30
CA HIS A 104 5.71 -16.58 -15.98
C HIS A 104 5.04 -15.53 -15.10
N THR A 105 3.73 -15.61 -14.99
CA THR A 105 3.03 -14.96 -13.89
C THR A 105 3.33 -15.79 -12.64
N PRO A 106 4.03 -15.23 -11.67
CA PRO A 106 4.24 -15.97 -10.43
C PRO A 106 2.87 -16.35 -9.86
N ALA A 107 2.67 -17.62 -9.64
CA ALA A 107 1.46 -18.18 -9.03
C ALA A 107 1.25 -17.68 -7.59
N ALA A 108 2.06 -16.74 -7.15
CA ALA A 108 1.99 -16.10 -5.86
C ALA A 108 0.68 -15.34 -5.61
N ASP A 109 -0.13 -15.17 -6.65
CA ASP A 109 -1.40 -14.47 -6.52
C ASP A 109 -2.53 -15.34 -5.95
N LYS A 110 -2.30 -16.64 -5.86
CA LYS A 110 -3.23 -17.51 -5.13
C LYS A 110 -2.62 -17.83 -3.78
N PRO A 111 -3.23 -17.36 -2.68
CA PRO A 111 -2.81 -17.85 -1.40
C PRO A 111 -2.89 -19.37 -1.43
N ASN A 112 -1.81 -20.01 -1.14
CA ASN A 112 -1.81 -21.46 -0.92
C ASN A 112 -2.94 -21.78 0.04
N PRO A 113 -3.85 -22.65 -0.32
CA PRO A 113 -4.82 -23.13 0.65
C PRO A 113 -4.03 -23.64 1.86
N PRO A 114 -4.47 -23.31 3.08
CA PRO A 114 -3.80 -23.83 4.26
C PRO A 114 -3.69 -25.35 4.06
N GLN A 115 -2.47 -25.81 4.11
CA GLN A 115 -2.23 -27.24 4.00
C GLN A 115 -2.80 -27.90 5.27
N GLN A 116 -4.06 -28.27 5.16
CA GLN A 116 -4.70 -29.03 6.25
C GLN A 116 -4.01 -30.36 6.50
N ALA A 117 -3.16 -30.77 5.57
CA ALA A 117 -2.40 -32.00 5.70
C ALA A 117 -1.30 -31.95 6.75
N ASP A 118 -0.90 -30.74 7.17
CA ASP A 118 0.20 -30.57 8.13
C ASP A 118 -0.24 -30.51 9.58
N ARG A 119 -1.48 -30.78 9.86
CA ARG A 119 -1.83 -31.13 11.23
C ARG A 119 -1.32 -32.53 11.50
N PRO A 120 -0.22 -32.67 12.19
CA PRO A 120 0.21 -34.00 12.53
C PRO A 120 -0.88 -34.60 13.42
N SER A 121 -1.54 -35.58 12.87
CA SER A 121 -2.37 -36.49 13.66
C SER A 121 -1.63 -37.06 14.86
N ASN A 122 -0.34 -36.83 14.92
CA ASN A 122 0.54 -37.26 15.99
C ASN A 122 0.31 -36.53 17.31
N LEU A 123 -0.26 -35.34 17.28
CA LEU A 123 -0.56 -34.63 18.52
C LEU A 123 -1.70 -35.26 19.32
N GLN A 124 -2.50 -36.10 18.67
CA GLN A 124 -3.55 -36.85 19.36
C GLN A 124 -3.08 -38.17 19.94
N GLN A 125 -1.91 -38.62 19.52
CA GLN A 125 -1.36 -39.90 20.00
C GLN A 125 -0.44 -39.75 21.20
N VAL A 126 -0.10 -38.52 21.55
CA VAL A 126 0.81 -38.25 22.68
C VAL A 126 0.05 -38.20 24.01
N TYR A 127 -1.26 -38.28 23.97
CA TYR A 127 -2.12 -38.27 25.15
C TYR A 127 -2.98 -39.54 25.20
#